data_4fcfffa99b384b430ea0a4aa18c8979a
#
_entry.id   4fcfffa99b384b430ea0a4aa18c8979a
#
_cell.length_a   1.000
_cell.length_b   1.000
_cell.length_c   1.000
_cell.angle_alpha   90.00
_cell.angle_beta   90.00
_cell.angle_gamma   90.00
#
_symmetry.space_group_name_H-M   'P 1'
#
loop_
_entity.id
_entity.type
_entity.pdbx_description
1 polymer ?
#
loop_
_entity_poly.entity_id
_entity_poly.type
_entity_poly.pdbx_seq_one_letter_code
_entity_poly.pdbx_strand_id
1 'polypeptide(L)'
;MEVYKPNDVRVLKLKQIFPKEPRIKVGIGKGRIIRLKTLGGCSLRDSSTLSVNGEFPTLTFKALKSQKPVIYHWVILEDYLDPTLAKAYQLSFPDVKILKLGIYPRYFVALGPFEDFKEALRFKHPNKKAVFSILEKPSSGEIYVEELDKVLKSPVYISCAGYFSYKGNRYKGDMIIMTDYENGLVLINDIDIEDYLRGVIPWEISPSYPEEALKAQAVAARTHAVDVAGIKWYLLKEPYDITDDFTTQVYKGFTDYAIIDSVINETKGIVMMNGERFSIATFFTNCGGVLESGREWGDSLIRPKTDAFIDMKPSLSLLKVKSDTNFACSPSKDLPRILKVGAESFR
;
A
#
# COMPACT_ATOMS: atom_id res chain seq x y z
N MET A 1 0.24 27.38 -20.11
CA MET A 1 0.28 25.91 -19.91
C MET A 1 1.69 25.45 -20.25
N GLU A 2 2.55 25.27 -19.24
CA GLU A 2 3.86 24.67 -19.46
C GLU A 2 3.66 23.23 -19.91
N VAL A 3 4.25 22.91 -21.06
CA VAL A 3 4.23 21.56 -21.60
C VAL A 3 5.08 20.70 -20.67
N TYR A 4 4.42 19.79 -19.95
CA TYR A 4 5.07 18.81 -19.08
C TYR A 4 6.18 18.06 -19.84
N LYS A 5 7.41 18.21 -19.38
CA LYS A 5 8.55 17.44 -19.88
C LYS A 5 8.64 16.13 -19.14
N PRO A 6 8.65 14.95 -19.80
CA PRO A 6 8.63 13.63 -19.19
C PRO A 6 9.80 13.29 -18.22
N ASN A 7 10.77 14.17 -18.08
CA ASN A 7 12.02 13.93 -17.34
C ASN A 7 12.14 14.74 -16.04
N ASP A 8 11.03 15.27 -15.51
CA ASP A 8 11.08 16.20 -14.37
C ASP A 8 10.69 15.47 -13.05
N VAL A 9 11.42 14.39 -12.72
CA VAL A 9 11.28 13.75 -11.41
C VAL A 9 11.87 14.67 -10.37
N ARG A 10 11.03 15.13 -9.44
CA ARG A 10 11.44 16.01 -8.33
C ARG A 10 11.46 15.21 -7.02
N VAL A 11 12.38 15.58 -6.17
CA VAL A 11 12.47 15.05 -4.81
C VAL A 11 11.83 16.07 -3.87
N LEU A 12 10.81 15.65 -3.13
CA LEU A 12 10.11 16.46 -2.14
C LEU A 12 10.14 15.79 -0.75
N LYS A 13 9.85 16.56 0.28
CA LYS A 13 9.61 16.00 1.62
C LYS A 13 8.12 15.85 1.87
N LEU A 14 7.70 14.74 2.45
CA LEU A 14 6.30 14.44 2.78
C LEU A 14 5.61 15.56 3.57
N LYS A 15 6.34 16.26 4.45
CA LYS A 15 5.81 17.42 5.20
C LYS A 15 5.35 18.60 4.33
N GLN A 16 5.80 18.64 3.07
CA GLN A 16 5.34 19.64 2.10
C GLN A 16 4.02 19.25 1.45
N ILE A 17 3.66 17.97 1.55
CA ILE A 17 2.47 17.37 0.95
C ILE A 17 1.41 17.08 2.00
N PHE A 18 1.83 16.60 3.17
CA PHE A 18 0.95 16.21 4.27
C PHE A 18 1.18 17.11 5.49
N PRO A 19 0.10 17.56 6.17
CA PRO A 19 0.22 18.35 7.40
C PRO A 19 0.78 17.53 8.60
N LYS A 20 0.63 16.20 8.53
CA LYS A 20 1.18 15.23 9.49
C LYS A 20 1.85 14.10 8.71
N GLU A 21 2.83 13.46 9.33
CA GLU A 21 3.44 12.27 8.79
C GLU A 21 2.37 11.19 8.55
N PRO A 22 2.31 10.60 7.34
CA PRO A 22 1.27 9.64 7.01
C PRO A 22 1.46 8.34 7.79
N ARG A 23 0.35 7.76 8.22
CA ARG A 23 0.27 6.40 8.76
C ARG A 23 -0.25 5.46 7.67
N ILE A 24 0.17 4.22 7.74
CA ILE A 24 -0.21 3.16 6.80
C ILE A 24 -0.80 1.99 7.57
N LYS A 25 -1.90 1.46 7.07
CA LYS A 25 -2.53 0.25 7.57
C LYS A 25 -2.07 -0.94 6.75
N VAL A 26 -1.32 -1.83 7.37
CA VAL A 26 -0.79 -3.04 6.74
C VAL A 26 -1.61 -4.25 7.19
N GLY A 27 -2.22 -4.97 6.27
CA GLY A 27 -2.88 -6.24 6.57
C GLY A 27 -1.82 -7.33 6.79
N ILE A 28 -1.68 -7.81 8.05
CA ILE A 28 -0.62 -8.76 8.45
C ILE A 28 -1.13 -10.15 8.81
N GLY A 29 -2.43 -10.35 8.85
CA GLY A 29 -2.98 -11.66 9.15
C GLY A 29 -4.48 -11.78 8.99
N LYS A 30 -4.92 -13.02 8.71
CA LYS A 30 -6.32 -13.43 8.70
C LYS A 30 -6.49 -14.75 9.39
N GLY A 31 -7.66 -15.00 9.99
CA GLY A 31 -8.01 -16.26 10.59
C GLY A 31 -9.19 -16.17 11.56
N ARG A 32 -9.74 -17.29 11.97
CA ARG A 32 -10.84 -17.32 12.96
C ARG A 32 -10.39 -16.98 14.37
N ILE A 33 -9.11 -17.21 14.65
CA ILE A 33 -8.47 -16.91 15.93
C ILE A 33 -7.17 -16.19 15.64
N ILE A 34 -6.96 -15.07 16.31
CA ILE A 34 -5.71 -14.30 16.27
C ILE A 34 -5.15 -14.22 17.67
N ARG A 35 -3.87 -14.57 17.84
CA ARG A 35 -3.13 -14.47 19.10
C ARG A 35 -2.00 -13.49 18.94
N LEU A 36 -2.01 -12.44 19.75
CA LEU A 36 -0.96 -11.43 19.84
C LEU A 36 -0.23 -11.58 21.16
N LYS A 37 1.09 -11.63 21.14
CA LYS A 37 1.88 -11.34 22.33
C LYS A 37 2.12 -9.85 22.40
N THR A 38 2.09 -9.29 23.58
CA THR A 38 2.30 -7.86 23.80
C THR A 38 3.41 -7.64 24.82
N LEU A 39 4.09 -6.53 24.73
CA LEU A 39 5.06 -6.08 25.70
C LEU A 39 4.65 -4.71 26.24
N GLY A 40 4.52 -4.62 27.58
CA GLY A 40 4.08 -3.41 28.29
C GLY A 40 2.56 -3.30 28.39
N GLY A 41 2.12 -2.26 29.10
CA GLY A 41 0.70 -1.97 29.27
C GLY A 41 0.01 -1.66 27.96
N CYS A 42 -1.20 -2.20 27.79
CA CYS A 42 -2.00 -2.03 26.58
C CYS A 42 -3.36 -1.40 26.89
N SER A 43 -3.84 -0.66 25.91
CA SER A 43 -5.20 -0.11 25.86
C SER A 43 -5.95 -0.75 24.70
N LEU A 44 -7.11 -1.33 24.98
CA LEU A 44 -8.04 -1.85 23.98
C LEU A 44 -9.26 -0.96 23.94
N ARG A 45 -9.68 -0.54 22.76
CA ARG A 45 -10.90 0.23 22.53
C ARG A 45 -11.70 -0.38 21.39
N ASP A 46 -12.97 -0.63 21.61
CA ASP A 46 -13.88 -1.10 20.57
C ASP A 46 -14.65 0.04 19.87
N SER A 47 -15.43 -0.30 18.87
CA SER A 47 -16.24 0.68 18.11
C SER A 47 -17.39 1.28 18.94
N SER A 48 -17.75 0.69 20.08
CA SER A 48 -18.80 1.20 20.99
C SER A 48 -18.25 2.08 22.11
N THR A 49 -16.97 2.48 22.05
CA THR A 49 -16.26 3.29 23.07
C THR A 49 -15.91 2.54 24.35
N LEU A 50 -16.14 1.25 24.45
CA LEU A 50 -15.64 0.45 25.56
C LEU A 50 -14.11 0.48 25.53
N SER A 51 -13.48 0.89 26.62
CA SER A 51 -12.03 0.94 26.79
C SER A 51 -11.62 0.05 27.97
N VAL A 52 -10.57 -0.74 27.73
CA VAL A 52 -9.96 -1.60 28.75
C VAL A 52 -8.46 -1.37 28.74
N ASN A 53 -7.88 -1.07 29.90
CA ASN A 53 -6.43 -0.90 30.06
C ASN A 53 -5.89 -1.99 30.97
N GLY A 54 -4.69 -2.47 30.68
CA GLY A 54 -4.05 -3.48 31.52
C GLY A 54 -2.74 -3.98 30.92
N GLU A 55 -2.12 -4.91 31.62
CA GLU A 55 -0.99 -5.68 31.13
C GLU A 55 -1.48 -7.07 30.70
N PHE A 56 -1.35 -7.34 29.42
CA PHE A 56 -1.81 -8.59 28.81
C PHE A 56 -0.63 -9.20 28.05
N PRO A 57 0.13 -10.16 28.65
CA PRO A 57 1.24 -10.78 27.93
C PRO A 57 0.83 -11.46 26.62
N THR A 58 -0.42 -11.86 26.54
CA THR A 58 -1.06 -12.41 25.35
C THR A 58 -2.49 -11.91 25.27
N LEU A 59 -2.97 -11.69 24.08
CA LEU A 59 -4.38 -11.37 23.76
C LEU A 59 -4.84 -12.34 22.68
N THR A 60 -5.91 -13.08 22.97
CA THR A 60 -6.51 -14.04 22.05
C THR A 60 -7.89 -13.56 21.63
N PHE A 61 -8.05 -13.32 20.34
CA PHE A 61 -9.27 -12.84 19.72
C PHE A 61 -9.92 -13.95 18.93
N LYS A 62 -11.24 -14.12 19.10
CA LYS A 62 -12.06 -15.10 18.37
C LYS A 62 -13.22 -14.39 17.69
N ALA A 63 -13.43 -14.62 16.41
CA ALA A 63 -14.62 -14.16 15.72
C ALA A 63 -15.85 -14.90 16.25
N LEU A 64 -16.89 -14.16 16.62
CA LEU A 64 -18.18 -14.74 17.01
C LEU A 64 -19.20 -14.60 15.88
N LYS A 65 -19.47 -13.37 15.47
CA LYS A 65 -20.48 -13.05 14.47
C LYS A 65 -19.97 -11.90 13.61
N SER A 66 -20.20 -12.01 12.31
CA SER A 66 -19.88 -10.91 11.38
C SER A 66 -21.08 -10.57 10.51
N GLN A 67 -21.17 -9.30 10.12
CA GLN A 67 -22.07 -8.80 9.11
C GLN A 67 -21.28 -8.53 7.85
N LYS A 68 -21.92 -8.75 6.70
CA LYS A 68 -21.27 -8.48 5.41
C LYS A 68 -20.91 -7.02 5.27
N PRO A 69 -19.76 -6.72 4.63
CA PRO A 69 -19.41 -5.36 4.25
C PRO A 69 -20.39 -4.83 3.21
N VAL A 70 -20.53 -3.52 3.15
CA VAL A 70 -21.24 -2.85 2.05
C VAL A 70 -20.21 -2.39 1.03
N ILE A 71 -20.30 -2.92 -0.17
CA ILE A 71 -19.42 -2.59 -1.29
C ILE A 71 -20.28 -2.04 -2.40
N TYR A 72 -19.94 -0.86 -2.91
CA TYR A 72 -20.55 -0.30 -4.10
C TYR A 72 -19.55 -0.27 -5.25
N HIS A 73 -20.12 -0.35 -6.46
CA HIS A 73 -19.34 -0.34 -7.69
C HIS A 73 -19.55 1.00 -8.40
N TRP A 74 -18.47 1.57 -8.91
CA TRP A 74 -18.45 2.90 -9.50
C TRP A 74 -17.80 2.85 -10.88
N VAL A 75 -18.45 3.41 -11.87
CA VAL A 75 -17.90 3.58 -13.22
C VAL A 75 -17.06 4.85 -13.22
N ILE A 76 -15.75 4.71 -13.31
CA ILE A 76 -14.81 5.82 -13.32
C ILE A 76 -14.72 6.41 -14.71
N LEU A 77 -14.90 7.71 -14.80
CA LEU A 77 -14.81 8.49 -16.05
C LEU A 77 -13.51 9.26 -16.16
N GLU A 78 -13.07 9.90 -15.05
CA GLU A 78 -11.87 10.72 -15.03
C GLU A 78 -11.29 10.77 -13.60
N ASP A 79 -10.02 11.19 -13.46
CA ASP A 79 -9.41 11.45 -12.16
C ASP A 79 -8.56 12.74 -12.19
N TYR A 80 -8.58 13.45 -11.08
CA TYR A 80 -7.90 14.72 -10.89
C TYR A 80 -7.15 14.73 -9.55
N LEU A 81 -6.05 15.49 -9.49
CA LEU A 81 -5.39 15.85 -8.23
C LEU A 81 -5.99 17.13 -7.65
N ASP A 82 -6.40 18.05 -8.52
CA ASP A 82 -7.07 19.29 -8.15
C ASP A 82 -8.59 19.07 -8.01
N PRO A 83 -9.15 19.28 -6.80
CA PRO A 83 -10.58 19.17 -6.58
C PRO A 83 -11.41 20.14 -7.40
N THR A 84 -10.83 21.29 -7.81
CA THR A 84 -11.56 22.29 -8.59
C THR A 84 -11.86 21.80 -10.01
N LEU A 85 -10.94 21.04 -10.62
CA LEU A 85 -11.15 20.42 -11.93
C LEU A 85 -12.19 19.32 -11.86
N ALA A 86 -12.18 18.48 -10.82
CA ALA A 86 -13.22 17.49 -10.59
C ALA A 86 -14.60 18.15 -10.41
N LYS A 87 -14.64 19.27 -9.68
CA LYS A 87 -15.86 20.03 -9.48
C LYS A 87 -16.38 20.68 -10.76
N ALA A 88 -15.49 21.23 -11.59
CA ALA A 88 -15.85 21.79 -12.89
C ALA A 88 -16.47 20.72 -13.81
N TYR A 89 -15.90 19.49 -13.81
CA TYR A 89 -16.49 18.36 -14.53
C TYR A 89 -17.89 18.03 -14.02
N GLN A 90 -18.06 17.95 -12.69
CA GLN A 90 -19.38 17.66 -12.08
C GLN A 90 -20.43 18.72 -12.43
N LEU A 91 -20.05 20.00 -12.51
CA LEU A 91 -20.99 21.06 -12.91
C LEU A 91 -21.48 20.89 -14.36
N SER A 92 -20.64 20.35 -15.23
CA SER A 92 -21.01 20.05 -16.63
C SER A 92 -21.85 18.76 -16.77
N PHE A 93 -21.73 17.85 -15.80
CA PHE A 93 -22.40 16.55 -15.79
C PHE A 93 -22.95 16.27 -14.37
N PRO A 94 -24.16 16.75 -14.04
CA PRO A 94 -24.69 16.70 -12.66
C PRO A 94 -24.89 15.30 -12.07
N ASP A 95 -25.03 14.28 -12.91
CA ASP A 95 -25.25 12.88 -12.48
C ASP A 95 -23.98 12.22 -11.94
N VAL A 96 -22.80 12.82 -12.16
CA VAL A 96 -21.56 12.26 -11.66
C VAL A 96 -21.33 12.62 -10.18
N LYS A 97 -20.63 11.74 -9.49
CA LYS A 97 -20.15 11.94 -8.12
C LYS A 97 -18.63 12.11 -8.11
N ILE A 98 -18.13 12.84 -7.13
CA ILE A 98 -16.69 12.98 -6.88
C ILE A 98 -16.33 12.07 -5.72
N LEU A 99 -15.47 11.08 -5.98
CA LEU A 99 -14.94 10.16 -4.98
C LEU A 99 -13.53 10.61 -4.63
N LYS A 100 -13.31 10.94 -3.36
CA LYS A 100 -11.97 11.29 -2.84
C LYS A 100 -11.33 10.03 -2.28
N LEU A 101 -10.29 9.52 -2.94
CA LEU A 101 -9.67 8.25 -2.61
C LEU A 101 -8.16 8.41 -2.35
N GLY A 102 -7.64 7.56 -1.46
CA GLY A 102 -6.21 7.48 -1.13
C GLY A 102 -5.78 8.40 0.02
N ILE A 103 -4.63 8.10 0.62
CA ILE A 103 -4.02 8.97 1.65
C ILE A 103 -3.50 10.27 1.04
N TYR A 104 -3.00 10.22 -0.21
CA TYR A 104 -2.79 11.37 -1.06
C TYR A 104 -4.01 11.51 -1.98
N PRO A 105 -4.93 12.43 -1.69
CA PRO A 105 -6.26 12.36 -2.26
C PRO A 105 -6.25 12.57 -3.78
N ARG A 106 -6.84 11.60 -4.48
CA ARG A 106 -7.22 11.71 -5.88
C ARG A 106 -8.74 11.84 -5.94
N TYR A 107 -9.21 12.67 -6.84
CA TYR A 107 -10.62 12.99 -7.01
C TYR A 107 -11.13 12.31 -8.29
N PHE A 108 -11.78 11.18 -8.11
CA PHE A 108 -12.35 10.42 -9.23
C PHE A 108 -13.76 10.91 -9.53
N VAL A 109 -14.00 11.22 -10.79
CA VAL A 109 -15.35 11.51 -11.30
C VAL A 109 -15.97 10.19 -11.71
N ALA A 110 -17.12 9.84 -11.12
CA ALA A 110 -17.70 8.52 -11.24
C ALA A 110 -19.23 8.56 -11.37
N LEU A 111 -19.78 7.55 -12.01
CA LEU A 111 -21.21 7.23 -12.05
C LEU A 111 -21.50 6.04 -11.14
N GLY A 112 -22.62 6.08 -10.45
CA GLY A 112 -23.04 5.08 -9.48
C GLY A 112 -23.66 5.75 -8.23
N PRO A 113 -23.82 5.01 -7.11
CA PRO A 113 -23.32 3.64 -6.89
C PRO A 113 -24.16 2.55 -7.60
N PHE A 114 -23.49 1.48 -8.00
CA PHE A 114 -24.12 0.25 -8.44
C PHE A 114 -23.95 -0.82 -7.35
N GLU A 115 -24.99 -1.59 -7.07
CA GLU A 115 -24.93 -2.70 -6.13
C GLU A 115 -24.32 -3.97 -6.76
N ASP A 116 -24.53 -4.17 -8.05
CA ASP A 116 -24.02 -5.30 -8.81
C ASP A 116 -22.82 -4.90 -9.68
N PHE A 117 -21.70 -5.63 -9.52
CA PHE A 117 -20.49 -5.39 -10.30
C PHE A 117 -20.68 -5.60 -11.80
N LYS A 118 -21.50 -6.60 -12.19
CA LYS A 118 -21.74 -6.90 -13.61
C LYS A 118 -22.57 -5.81 -14.25
N GLU A 119 -23.50 -5.20 -13.50
CA GLU A 119 -24.25 -4.04 -13.95
C GLU A 119 -23.33 -2.86 -14.24
N ALA A 120 -22.48 -2.49 -13.28
CA ALA A 120 -21.46 -1.45 -13.45
C ALA A 120 -20.50 -1.76 -14.62
N LEU A 121 -20.10 -3.04 -14.75
CA LEU A 121 -19.22 -3.46 -15.85
C LEU A 121 -19.88 -3.32 -17.22
N ARG A 122 -21.18 -3.65 -17.33
CA ARG A 122 -21.97 -3.56 -18.58
C ARG A 122 -22.40 -2.14 -18.91
N PHE A 123 -22.41 -1.25 -17.94
CA PHE A 123 -22.79 0.14 -18.15
C PHE A 123 -21.92 0.79 -19.22
N LYS A 124 -22.53 1.33 -20.26
CA LYS A 124 -21.84 1.94 -21.41
C LYS A 124 -21.79 3.45 -21.22
N HIS A 125 -20.59 4.00 -21.28
CA HIS A 125 -20.37 5.44 -21.30
C HIS A 125 -19.12 5.74 -22.15
N PRO A 126 -19.13 6.76 -23.02
CA PRO A 126 -18.01 7.05 -23.93
C PRO A 126 -16.68 7.32 -23.19
N ASN A 127 -16.75 7.93 -22.02
CA ASN A 127 -15.57 8.25 -21.21
C ASN A 127 -15.27 7.21 -20.11
N LYS A 128 -15.89 6.03 -20.16
CA LYS A 128 -15.65 4.99 -19.17
C LYS A 128 -14.20 4.51 -19.23
N LYS A 129 -13.47 4.64 -18.12
CA LYS A 129 -12.09 4.20 -17.97
C LYS A 129 -11.97 2.88 -17.19
N ALA A 130 -12.72 2.75 -16.10
CA ALA A 130 -12.64 1.59 -15.20
C ALA A 130 -13.95 1.39 -14.43
N VAL A 131 -14.01 0.27 -13.69
CA VAL A 131 -14.99 0.05 -12.62
C VAL A 131 -14.26 -0.19 -11.34
N PHE A 132 -14.53 0.64 -10.33
CA PHE A 132 -13.98 0.46 -8.98
C PHE A 132 -15.03 -0.14 -8.06
N SER A 133 -14.60 -1.09 -7.26
CA SER A 133 -15.40 -1.62 -6.15
C SER A 133 -14.91 -0.98 -4.86
N ILE A 134 -15.75 -0.16 -4.24
CA ILE A 134 -15.38 0.62 -3.06
C ILE A 134 -16.07 0.07 -1.83
N LEU A 135 -15.28 -0.19 -0.78
CA LEU A 135 -15.77 -0.60 0.52
C LEU A 135 -16.39 0.62 1.24
N GLU A 136 -17.70 0.79 1.13
CA GLU A 136 -18.43 1.87 1.79
C GLU A 136 -18.49 1.67 3.30
N LYS A 137 -18.78 0.43 3.70
CA LYS A 137 -18.85 0.05 5.11
C LYS A 137 -18.12 -1.28 5.32
N PRO A 138 -17.09 -1.31 6.16
CA PRO A 138 -16.40 -2.56 6.47
C PRO A 138 -17.32 -3.55 7.19
N SER A 139 -16.92 -4.81 7.17
CA SER A 139 -17.57 -5.84 7.99
C SER A 139 -17.62 -5.40 9.44
N SER A 140 -18.76 -5.55 10.05
CA SER A 140 -18.96 -5.30 11.48
C SER A 140 -19.31 -6.63 12.19
N GLY A 141 -19.11 -6.69 13.50
CA GLY A 141 -19.42 -7.92 14.22
C GLY A 141 -18.91 -7.90 15.65
N GLU A 142 -18.88 -9.09 16.23
CA GLU A 142 -18.51 -9.30 17.61
C GLU A 142 -17.26 -10.17 17.70
N ILE A 143 -16.35 -9.78 18.59
CA ILE A 143 -15.05 -10.40 18.81
C ILE A 143 -14.95 -10.74 20.30
N TYR A 144 -14.79 -12.01 20.62
CA TYR A 144 -14.52 -12.45 21.98
C TYR A 144 -13.02 -12.35 22.27
N VAL A 145 -12.68 -11.76 23.41
CA VAL A 145 -11.29 -11.65 23.90
C VAL A 145 -11.16 -12.53 25.14
N GLU A 146 -10.38 -13.62 25.02
CA GLU A 146 -10.28 -14.65 26.06
C GLU A 146 -9.78 -14.09 27.40
N GLU A 147 -8.72 -13.32 27.37
CA GLU A 147 -8.05 -12.81 28.58
C GLU A 147 -8.90 -11.76 29.34
N LEU A 148 -9.91 -11.22 28.68
CA LEU A 148 -10.86 -10.28 29.31
C LEU A 148 -12.19 -10.92 29.68
N ASP A 149 -12.44 -12.12 29.17
CA ASP A 149 -13.77 -12.75 29.20
C ASP A 149 -14.89 -11.78 28.74
N LYS A 150 -14.62 -11.08 27.63
CA LYS A 150 -15.52 -10.03 27.11
C LYS A 150 -15.73 -10.16 25.61
N VAL A 151 -16.91 -9.75 25.20
CA VAL A 151 -17.26 -9.55 23.79
C VAL A 151 -17.11 -8.06 23.47
N LEU A 152 -16.30 -7.75 22.47
CA LEU A 152 -16.06 -6.41 21.95
C LEU A 152 -16.66 -6.25 20.56
N LYS A 153 -17.03 -5.02 20.19
CA LYS A 153 -17.55 -4.72 18.85
C LYS A 153 -16.42 -4.37 17.90
N SER A 154 -16.40 -5.01 16.74
CA SER A 154 -15.46 -4.72 15.65
C SER A 154 -15.68 -3.28 15.10
N PRO A 155 -14.60 -2.52 14.79
CA PRO A 155 -13.19 -2.84 15.02
C PRO A 155 -12.73 -2.68 16.47
N VAL A 156 -11.72 -3.45 16.86
CA VAL A 156 -11.00 -3.31 18.13
C VAL A 156 -9.62 -2.72 17.85
N TYR A 157 -9.35 -1.57 18.44
CA TYR A 157 -8.08 -0.85 18.38
C TYR A 157 -7.24 -1.19 19.61
N ILE A 158 -5.98 -1.50 19.40
CA ILE A 158 -5.06 -1.93 20.45
C ILE A 158 -3.78 -1.13 20.34
N SER A 159 -3.45 -0.39 21.40
CA SER A 159 -2.19 0.35 21.53
C SER A 159 -1.44 -0.18 22.74
N CYS A 160 -0.14 -0.47 22.60
CA CYS A 160 0.70 -0.91 23.69
C CYS A 160 1.95 -0.05 23.83
N ALA A 161 2.46 0.08 25.06
CA ALA A 161 3.66 0.89 25.33
C ALA A 161 4.93 0.33 24.70
N GLY A 162 5.01 -0.99 24.48
CA GLY A 162 6.12 -1.68 23.86
C GLY A 162 5.86 -2.08 22.41
N TYR A 163 5.91 -3.37 22.14
CA TYR A 163 5.65 -3.92 20.80
C TYR A 163 4.70 -5.11 20.84
N PHE A 164 4.17 -5.45 19.69
CA PHE A 164 3.39 -6.67 19.47
C PHE A 164 4.26 -7.75 18.83
N SER A 165 3.99 -9.02 19.15
CA SER A 165 4.56 -10.12 18.39
C SER A 165 3.45 -10.99 17.81
N TYR A 166 3.54 -11.24 16.49
CA TYR A 166 2.63 -12.09 15.75
C TYR A 166 3.41 -12.98 14.79
N LYS A 167 3.16 -14.28 14.85
CA LYS A 167 3.86 -15.30 14.03
C LYS A 167 5.40 -15.17 14.04
N GLY A 168 5.96 -14.81 15.19
CA GLY A 168 7.42 -14.67 15.36
C GLY A 168 8.00 -13.31 14.99
N ASN A 169 7.26 -12.46 14.31
CA ASN A 169 7.68 -11.10 13.96
C ASN A 169 7.29 -10.10 15.06
N ARG A 170 8.02 -8.99 15.15
CA ARG A 170 7.78 -7.90 16.10
C ARG A 170 7.25 -6.68 15.36
N TYR A 171 6.22 -6.05 15.90
CA TYR A 171 5.53 -4.93 15.29
C TYR A 171 5.43 -3.75 16.24
N LYS A 172 5.81 -2.56 15.76
CA LYS A 172 5.53 -1.26 16.41
C LYS A 172 4.19 -0.70 15.92
N GLY A 173 3.80 0.47 16.46
CA GLY A 173 2.54 1.12 16.12
C GLY A 173 1.36 0.48 16.83
N ASP A 174 0.18 0.62 16.26
CA ASP A 174 -1.06 0.12 16.80
C ASP A 174 -1.54 -1.12 16.04
N MET A 175 -2.37 -1.94 16.70
CA MET A 175 -3.05 -3.05 16.05
C MET A 175 -4.54 -2.76 15.94
N ILE A 176 -5.14 -3.17 14.82
CA ILE A 176 -6.58 -3.14 14.62
C ILE A 176 -7.03 -4.55 14.30
N ILE A 177 -8.01 -5.07 15.03
CA ILE A 177 -8.65 -6.35 14.73
C ILE A 177 -10.07 -6.08 14.28
N MET A 178 -10.40 -6.61 13.11
CA MET A 178 -11.72 -6.48 12.52
C MET A 178 -12.29 -7.85 12.18
N THR A 179 -13.61 -7.99 12.22
CA THR A 179 -14.27 -9.14 11.63
C THR A 179 -14.21 -9.05 10.11
N ASP A 180 -14.05 -10.19 9.44
CA ASP A 180 -14.28 -10.33 8.00
C ASP A 180 -15.69 -10.86 7.70
N TYR A 181 -16.03 -10.94 6.41
CA TYR A 181 -17.37 -11.41 5.99
C TYR A 181 -17.55 -12.96 6.06
N GLU A 182 -16.48 -13.70 6.32
CA GLU A 182 -16.48 -15.16 6.42
C GLU A 182 -16.48 -15.67 7.88
N ASN A 183 -16.88 -14.82 8.83
CA ASN A 183 -16.78 -15.07 10.27
C ASN A 183 -15.33 -15.33 10.73
N GLY A 184 -14.38 -14.65 10.10
CA GLY A 184 -12.99 -14.60 10.49
C GLY A 184 -12.62 -13.24 11.05
N LEU A 185 -11.32 -13.06 11.26
CA LEU A 185 -10.69 -11.83 11.73
C LEU A 185 -9.62 -11.39 10.73
N VAL A 186 -9.48 -10.08 10.56
CA VAL A 186 -8.37 -9.43 9.89
C VAL A 186 -7.55 -8.70 10.94
N LEU A 187 -6.24 -8.93 10.95
CA LEU A 187 -5.27 -8.23 11.76
C LEU A 187 -4.54 -7.19 10.91
N ILE A 188 -4.58 -5.95 11.36
CA ILE A 188 -4.01 -4.80 10.68
C ILE A 188 -3.01 -4.14 11.62
N ASN A 189 -1.83 -3.84 11.11
CA ASN A 189 -0.86 -3.00 11.80
C ASN A 189 -0.99 -1.56 11.28
N ASP A 190 -1.39 -0.64 12.14
CA ASP A 190 -1.47 0.80 11.84
C ASP A 190 -0.18 1.45 12.34
N ILE A 191 0.66 1.94 11.42
CA ILE A 191 2.04 2.31 11.71
C ILE A 191 2.46 3.57 10.94
N ASP A 192 3.36 4.36 11.53
CA ASP A 192 3.97 5.50 10.84
C ASP A 192 4.85 5.02 9.68
N ILE A 193 4.89 5.80 8.59
CA ILE A 193 5.61 5.42 7.35
C ILE A 193 7.08 5.11 7.60
N GLU A 194 7.76 5.85 8.49
CA GLU A 194 9.18 5.63 8.76
C GLU A 194 9.41 4.34 9.56
N ASP A 195 8.53 4.03 10.52
CA ASP A 195 8.59 2.76 11.24
C ASP A 195 8.21 1.56 10.35
N TYR A 196 7.31 1.76 9.39
CA TYR A 196 6.99 0.76 8.37
C TYR A 196 8.23 0.39 7.54
N LEU A 197 9.03 1.37 7.12
CA LEU A 197 10.24 1.12 6.33
C LEU A 197 11.29 0.28 7.08
N ARG A 198 11.34 0.34 8.41
CA ARG A 198 12.20 -0.54 9.23
C ARG A 198 11.88 -2.02 9.05
N GLY A 199 10.64 -2.31 8.71
CA GLY A 199 10.15 -3.66 8.44
C GLY A 199 10.11 -4.05 6.96
N VAL A 200 10.46 -3.15 6.06
CA VAL A 200 10.47 -3.37 4.60
C VAL A 200 11.90 -3.47 4.08
N ILE A 201 12.73 -2.45 4.33
CA ILE A 201 14.05 -2.32 3.69
C ILE A 201 14.92 -3.58 3.88
N PRO A 202 15.03 -4.17 5.09
CA PRO A 202 15.89 -5.34 5.28
C PRO A 202 15.46 -6.61 4.53
N TRP A 203 14.23 -6.63 4.05
CA TRP A 203 13.63 -7.75 3.32
C TRP A 203 13.66 -7.55 1.81
N GLU A 204 13.82 -6.31 1.35
CA GLU A 204 13.94 -5.97 -0.07
C GLU A 204 15.40 -5.86 -0.51
N ILE A 205 16.30 -5.41 0.38
CA ILE A 205 17.74 -5.28 0.11
C ILE A 205 18.53 -5.67 1.35
N SER A 206 19.66 -6.38 1.17
CA SER A 206 20.50 -6.75 2.31
C SER A 206 21.06 -5.53 3.04
N PRO A 207 20.98 -5.47 4.38
CA PRO A 207 21.61 -4.40 5.17
C PRO A 207 23.13 -4.26 4.99
N SER A 208 23.79 -5.22 4.35
CA SER A 208 25.22 -5.17 4.01
C SER A 208 25.55 -4.38 2.74
N TYR A 209 24.54 -3.92 2.01
CA TYR A 209 24.75 -3.10 0.81
C TYR A 209 25.29 -1.71 1.17
N PRO A 210 25.94 -1.01 0.21
CA PRO A 210 26.41 0.35 0.44
C PRO A 210 25.29 1.27 0.95
N GLU A 211 25.64 2.15 1.86
CA GLU A 211 24.69 3.05 2.53
C GLU A 211 23.84 3.88 1.55
N GLU A 212 24.46 4.38 0.47
CA GLU A 212 23.75 5.14 -0.56
C GLU A 212 22.70 4.29 -1.33
N ALA A 213 22.96 2.99 -1.50
CA ALA A 213 21.99 2.06 -2.06
C ALA A 213 20.81 1.83 -1.10
N LEU A 214 21.08 1.72 0.20
CA LEU A 214 20.04 1.62 1.24
C LEU A 214 19.21 2.91 1.33
N LYS A 215 19.84 4.09 1.19
CA LYS A 215 19.15 5.40 1.12
C LYS A 215 18.24 5.48 -0.10
N ALA A 216 18.72 5.06 -1.26
CA ALA A 216 17.91 5.01 -2.49
C ALA A 216 16.71 4.07 -2.33
N GLN A 217 16.91 2.88 -1.73
CA GLN A 217 15.83 1.95 -1.43
C GLN A 217 14.82 2.54 -0.45
N ALA A 218 15.26 3.27 0.59
CA ALA A 218 14.37 3.93 1.54
C ALA A 218 13.46 4.96 0.86
N VAL A 219 14.02 5.77 -0.04
CA VAL A 219 13.24 6.75 -0.82
C VAL A 219 12.27 6.06 -1.77
N ALA A 220 12.70 5.02 -2.48
CA ALA A 220 11.86 4.26 -3.40
C ALA A 220 10.71 3.56 -2.65
N ALA A 221 11.02 2.84 -1.57
CA ALA A 221 10.03 2.11 -0.77
C ALA A 221 9.00 3.05 -0.12
N ARG A 222 9.45 4.21 0.39
CA ARG A 222 8.56 5.23 0.94
C ARG A 222 7.62 5.80 -0.13
N THR A 223 8.15 6.12 -1.29
CA THR A 223 7.37 6.65 -2.41
C THR A 223 6.32 5.65 -2.87
N HIS A 224 6.72 4.39 -3.06
CA HIS A 224 5.82 3.31 -3.45
C HIS A 224 4.71 3.10 -2.41
N ALA A 225 5.06 3.05 -1.12
CA ALA A 225 4.08 2.85 -0.06
C ALA A 225 3.02 3.96 -0.03
N VAL A 226 3.43 5.22 -0.16
CA VAL A 226 2.50 6.37 -0.17
C VAL A 226 1.65 6.40 -1.44
N ASP A 227 2.21 6.05 -2.60
CA ASP A 227 1.48 6.00 -3.87
C ASP A 227 0.38 4.93 -3.86
N VAL A 228 0.69 3.73 -3.37
CA VAL A 228 -0.27 2.61 -3.36
C VAL A 228 -1.22 2.64 -2.17
N ALA A 229 -0.85 3.31 -1.07
CA ALA A 229 -1.67 3.36 0.12
C ALA A 229 -3.02 4.05 -0.15
N GLY A 230 -4.09 3.39 0.21
CA GLY A 230 -5.44 3.87 0.02
C GLY A 230 -6.01 3.67 -1.39
N ILE A 231 -5.19 3.44 -2.43
CA ILE A 231 -5.70 3.11 -3.76
C ILE A 231 -5.99 1.61 -3.86
N LYS A 232 -5.06 0.76 -3.43
CA LYS A 232 -5.26 -0.69 -3.41
C LYS A 232 -6.39 -1.14 -2.49
N TRP A 233 -6.60 -0.45 -1.40
CA TRP A 233 -7.71 -0.72 -0.49
C TRP A 233 -9.07 -0.75 -1.23
N TYR A 234 -9.31 0.20 -2.10
CA TYR A 234 -10.54 0.24 -2.92
C TYR A 234 -10.60 -0.88 -3.95
N LEU A 235 -9.46 -1.33 -4.45
CA LEU A 235 -9.37 -2.43 -5.41
C LEU A 235 -9.46 -3.80 -4.72
N LEU A 236 -8.89 -3.93 -3.52
CA LEU A 236 -8.85 -5.21 -2.78
C LEU A 236 -10.10 -5.44 -1.94
N LYS A 237 -10.96 -4.43 -1.73
CA LYS A 237 -12.14 -4.51 -0.85
C LYS A 237 -11.80 -4.89 0.60
N GLU A 238 -10.60 -4.58 1.03
CA GLU A 238 -10.06 -4.92 2.32
C GLU A 238 -9.92 -3.66 3.21
N PRO A 239 -10.02 -3.79 4.54
CA PRO A 239 -9.99 -2.64 5.46
C PRO A 239 -8.57 -2.14 5.78
N TYR A 240 -7.60 -2.33 4.88
CA TYR A 240 -6.21 -1.88 5.05
C TYR A 240 -5.65 -1.32 3.73
N ASP A 241 -4.57 -0.55 3.82
CA ASP A 241 -4.01 0.17 2.68
C ASP A 241 -3.13 -0.71 1.80
N ILE A 242 -2.34 -1.60 2.41
CA ILE A 242 -1.37 -2.48 1.74
C ILE A 242 -1.30 -3.85 2.42
N THR A 243 -0.81 -4.84 1.68
CA THR A 243 -0.50 -6.19 2.19
C THR A 243 0.93 -6.28 2.73
N ASP A 244 1.25 -7.35 3.46
CA ASP A 244 2.58 -7.63 4.01
C ASP A 244 3.44 -8.54 3.13
N ASP A 245 3.02 -8.75 1.88
CA ASP A 245 3.64 -9.66 0.92
C ASP A 245 4.14 -8.94 -0.36
N PHE A 246 4.67 -9.72 -1.29
CA PHE A 246 5.21 -9.22 -2.56
C PHE A 246 4.18 -8.54 -3.49
N THR A 247 2.88 -8.59 -3.19
CA THR A 247 1.87 -7.87 -4.00
C THR A 247 1.95 -6.36 -3.80
N THR A 248 2.54 -5.93 -2.69
CA THR A 248 2.94 -4.55 -2.43
C THR A 248 4.44 -4.46 -2.12
N GLN A 249 4.82 -4.70 -0.89
CA GLN A 249 6.20 -4.77 -0.38
C GLN A 249 6.24 -5.79 0.75
N VAL A 250 7.31 -6.58 0.81
CA VAL A 250 7.48 -7.56 1.90
C VAL A 250 7.67 -6.80 3.21
N TYR A 251 6.72 -6.97 4.14
CA TYR A 251 6.73 -6.34 5.46
C TYR A 251 6.71 -7.41 6.55
N LYS A 252 7.75 -7.44 7.39
CA LYS A 252 7.90 -8.45 8.47
C LYS A 252 8.03 -7.82 9.86
N GLY A 253 7.39 -6.63 10.04
CA GLY A 253 7.55 -5.88 11.27
C GLY A 253 8.97 -5.29 11.40
N PHE A 254 9.31 -4.74 12.55
CA PHE A 254 10.58 -4.04 12.71
C PHE A 254 11.76 -4.98 13.01
N THR A 255 12.93 -4.56 12.58
CA THR A 255 14.23 -5.19 12.85
C THR A 255 15.17 -4.17 13.49
N ASP A 256 16.15 -4.65 14.25
CA ASP A 256 17.09 -3.80 14.99
C ASP A 256 18.42 -3.65 14.21
N TYR A 257 18.38 -3.14 12.99
CA TYR A 257 19.57 -2.83 12.20
C TYR A 257 19.89 -1.33 12.29
N ALA A 258 20.96 -0.97 13.01
CA ALA A 258 21.37 0.42 13.19
C ALA A 258 21.61 1.17 11.87
N ILE A 259 22.16 0.48 10.85
CA ILE A 259 22.34 1.09 9.51
C ILE A 259 21.01 1.42 8.85
N ILE A 260 19.98 0.59 9.03
CA ILE A 260 18.64 0.85 8.47
C ILE A 260 18.00 2.05 9.18
N ASP A 261 18.16 2.14 10.52
CA ASP A 261 17.71 3.33 11.26
C ASP A 261 18.39 4.60 10.79
N SER A 262 19.72 4.56 10.56
CA SER A 262 20.50 5.70 10.04
C SER A 262 19.97 6.16 8.68
N VAL A 263 19.87 5.26 7.69
CA VAL A 263 19.46 5.63 6.33
C VAL A 263 18.02 6.12 6.26
N ILE A 264 17.11 5.56 7.08
CA ILE A 264 15.73 6.03 7.18
C ILE A 264 15.71 7.46 7.75
N ASN A 265 16.47 7.73 8.82
CA ASN A 265 16.52 9.04 9.45
C ASN A 265 17.13 10.10 8.51
N GLU A 266 18.19 9.77 7.79
CA GLU A 266 18.83 10.68 6.84
C GLU A 266 17.97 10.99 5.63
N THR A 267 17.16 10.03 5.19
CA THR A 267 16.22 10.19 4.08
C THR A 267 14.79 10.49 4.53
N LYS A 268 14.59 10.83 5.82
CA LYS A 268 13.27 11.00 6.41
C LYS A 268 12.36 11.91 5.60
N GLY A 269 11.19 11.37 5.25
CA GLY A 269 10.15 12.06 4.51
C GLY A 269 10.48 12.34 3.03
N ILE A 270 11.63 11.92 2.52
CA ILE A 270 11.99 12.15 1.11
C ILE A 270 11.20 11.17 0.21
N VAL A 271 10.53 11.71 -0.81
CA VAL A 271 9.76 10.99 -1.82
C VAL A 271 10.04 11.53 -3.22
N MET A 272 9.81 10.69 -4.22
CA MET A 272 9.95 11.05 -5.63
C MET A 272 8.59 11.43 -6.22
N MET A 273 8.56 12.54 -6.94
CA MET A 273 7.37 13.05 -7.63
C MET A 273 7.61 13.11 -9.12
N ASN A 274 6.60 12.76 -9.89
CA ASN A 274 6.54 12.95 -11.33
C ASN A 274 5.42 13.98 -11.63
N GLY A 275 5.80 15.23 -11.85
CA GLY A 275 4.86 16.34 -11.83
C GLY A 275 4.23 16.51 -10.46
N GLU A 276 2.91 16.44 -10.40
CA GLU A 276 2.12 16.54 -9.17
C GLU A 276 1.77 15.17 -8.55
N ARG A 277 2.18 14.05 -9.17
CA ARG A 277 1.91 12.69 -8.71
C ARG A 277 3.16 12.07 -8.10
N PHE A 278 2.98 11.10 -7.22
CA PHE A 278 4.09 10.25 -6.82
C PHE A 278 4.63 9.48 -8.02
N SER A 279 5.95 9.35 -8.09
CA SER A 279 6.58 8.50 -9.09
C SER A 279 6.25 7.04 -8.82
N ILE A 280 6.07 6.24 -9.86
CA ILE A 280 5.94 4.79 -9.74
C ILE A 280 7.32 4.25 -9.35
N ALA A 281 7.56 4.13 -8.07
CA ALA A 281 8.84 3.69 -7.52
C ALA A 281 8.90 2.16 -7.44
N THR A 282 8.75 1.47 -8.57
CA THR A 282 8.97 0.03 -8.64
C THR A 282 10.45 -0.28 -8.57
N PHE A 283 10.80 -1.35 -7.88
CA PHE A 283 12.17 -1.85 -7.78
C PHE A 283 12.18 -3.39 -7.89
N PHE A 284 13.33 -3.95 -8.21
CA PHE A 284 13.50 -5.38 -8.41
C PHE A 284 14.93 -5.79 -8.07
N THR A 285 15.13 -7.05 -7.71
CA THR A 285 16.43 -7.59 -7.29
C THR A 285 17.42 -7.66 -8.45
N ASN A 286 16.96 -7.93 -9.67
CA ASN A 286 17.81 -8.10 -10.84
C ASN A 286 17.05 -7.70 -12.12
N CYS A 287 17.58 -6.76 -12.89
CA CYS A 287 17.00 -6.30 -14.15
C CYS A 287 17.42 -7.16 -15.36
N GLY A 288 18.29 -8.16 -15.18
CA GLY A 288 18.82 -8.93 -16.29
C GLY A 288 19.66 -8.10 -17.29
N GLY A 289 20.07 -6.88 -16.92
CA GLY A 289 20.82 -5.95 -17.77
C GLY A 289 19.96 -5.02 -18.63
N VAL A 290 18.64 -5.13 -18.56
CA VAL A 290 17.69 -4.27 -19.29
C VAL A 290 16.54 -3.89 -18.38
N LEU A 291 16.25 -2.59 -18.28
CA LEU A 291 15.07 -2.11 -17.57
C LEU A 291 13.81 -2.27 -18.43
N GLU A 292 12.75 -2.79 -17.85
CA GLU A 292 11.45 -2.87 -18.51
C GLU A 292 10.74 -1.52 -18.53
N SER A 293 9.92 -1.30 -19.56
CA SER A 293 9.07 -0.14 -19.66
C SER A 293 7.89 -0.26 -18.70
N GLY A 294 7.52 0.80 -18.02
CA GLY A 294 6.33 0.83 -17.17
C GLY A 294 5.01 0.54 -17.88
N ARG A 295 5.01 0.60 -19.22
CA ARG A 295 3.88 0.19 -20.07
C ARG A 295 3.56 -1.31 -19.96
N GLU A 296 4.55 -2.14 -19.66
CA GLU A 296 4.39 -3.58 -19.48
C GLU A 296 3.60 -3.95 -18.21
N TRP A 297 3.46 -3.03 -17.27
CA TRP A 297 2.77 -3.24 -15.99
C TRP A 297 1.26 -2.99 -16.06
N GLY A 298 0.71 -2.78 -17.25
CA GLY A 298 -0.67 -3.08 -17.66
C GLY A 298 -1.79 -2.26 -17.04
N ASP A 299 -1.56 -1.26 -16.20
CA ASP A 299 -2.64 -0.46 -15.62
C ASP A 299 -2.49 1.04 -15.92
N SER A 300 -3.05 1.44 -17.07
CA SER A 300 -2.98 2.80 -17.58
C SER A 300 -3.83 3.81 -16.81
N LEU A 301 -4.73 3.35 -15.93
CA LEU A 301 -5.75 4.21 -15.29
C LEU A 301 -5.29 4.81 -13.96
N ILE A 302 -4.48 4.06 -13.23
CA ILE A 302 -3.99 4.44 -11.89
C ILE A 302 -2.57 5.01 -11.97
N ARG A 303 -1.87 4.82 -13.08
CA ARG A 303 -0.47 5.19 -13.27
C ARG A 303 -0.33 6.48 -14.07
N PRO A 304 0.60 7.36 -13.69
CA PRO A 304 1.01 8.43 -14.59
C PRO A 304 1.46 7.81 -15.92
N LYS A 305 1.12 8.46 -17.02
CA LYS A 305 1.37 7.96 -18.38
C LYS A 305 2.85 7.71 -18.69
N THR A 306 3.76 8.29 -17.94
CA THR A 306 5.20 8.15 -18.11
C THR A 306 5.88 8.33 -16.77
N ASP A 307 6.52 7.28 -16.29
CA ASP A 307 7.57 7.42 -15.32
C ASP A 307 8.89 7.60 -16.10
N ALA A 308 9.56 8.71 -15.92
CA ALA A 308 10.77 9.06 -16.67
C ALA A 308 11.90 8.02 -16.51
N PHE A 309 11.87 7.23 -15.43
CA PHE A 309 12.82 6.14 -15.21
C PHE A 309 12.49 4.86 -16.00
N ILE A 310 11.22 4.66 -16.36
CA ILE A 310 10.75 3.41 -16.95
C ILE A 310 10.51 3.55 -18.46
N ASP A 311 10.38 4.77 -18.98
CA ASP A 311 10.22 5.06 -20.42
C ASP A 311 11.56 5.10 -21.21
N MET A 312 12.67 4.73 -20.58
CA MET A 312 13.90 4.47 -21.32
C MET A 312 13.67 3.26 -22.23
N LYS A 313 13.37 3.52 -23.50
CA LYS A 313 13.43 2.47 -24.52
C LYS A 313 14.78 1.79 -24.39
N PRO A 314 14.84 0.47 -24.18
CA PRO A 314 16.11 -0.22 -24.24
C PRO A 314 16.67 0.02 -25.64
N SER A 315 17.72 0.83 -25.75
CA SER A 315 18.44 0.89 -27.03
C SER A 315 19.08 -0.47 -27.20
N LEU A 316 18.94 -1.07 -28.39
CA LEU A 316 19.61 -2.31 -28.75
C LEU A 316 21.15 -2.28 -28.52
N SER A 317 21.73 -1.08 -28.35
CA SER A 317 23.11 -0.85 -27.97
C SER A 317 23.44 -1.28 -26.53
N LEU A 318 22.48 -1.30 -25.60
CA LEU A 318 22.68 -1.77 -24.23
C LEU A 318 22.82 -3.29 -24.15
N LEU A 319 22.30 -4.04 -25.12
CA LEU A 319 22.50 -5.50 -25.23
C LEU A 319 23.95 -5.89 -25.53
N LYS A 320 24.80 -4.94 -25.89
CA LYS A 320 26.23 -5.15 -26.19
C LYS A 320 27.17 -4.66 -25.08
N VAL A 321 26.66 -4.26 -23.92
CA VAL A 321 27.52 -3.86 -22.81
C VAL A 321 28.25 -5.10 -22.31
N LYS A 322 29.54 -5.17 -22.59
CA LYS A 322 30.48 -6.12 -21.98
C LYS A 322 30.28 -6.04 -20.46
N SER A 323 30.30 -7.20 -19.82
CA SER A 323 30.27 -7.40 -18.38
C SER A 323 31.29 -6.52 -17.66
N ASP A 324 30.93 -5.26 -17.43
CA ASP A 324 31.68 -4.39 -16.54
C ASP A 324 31.14 -4.63 -15.14
N THR A 325 31.99 -5.17 -14.30
CA THR A 325 31.67 -5.69 -12.95
C THR A 325 31.20 -4.61 -11.97
N ASN A 326 31.02 -3.38 -12.43
CA ASN A 326 30.64 -2.22 -11.61
C ASN A 326 29.19 -1.74 -11.79
N PHE A 327 28.36 -2.43 -12.58
CA PHE A 327 26.94 -2.07 -12.70
C PHE A 327 26.08 -2.84 -11.70
N ALA A 328 25.12 -2.13 -11.09
CA ALA A 328 24.15 -2.70 -10.15
C ALA A 328 23.25 -3.82 -10.79
N CYS A 329 23.23 -3.91 -12.11
CA CYS A 329 22.52 -4.91 -12.90
C CYS A 329 23.49 -5.67 -13.82
N SER A 330 24.24 -6.63 -13.30
CA SER A 330 24.97 -7.57 -14.13
C SER A 330 24.02 -8.66 -14.65
N PRO A 331 24.09 -9.05 -15.96
CA PRO A 331 23.30 -10.17 -16.45
C PRO A 331 23.64 -11.43 -15.64
N SER A 332 22.65 -12.06 -15.04
CA SER A 332 22.86 -13.31 -14.33
C SER A 332 23.12 -14.44 -15.35
N LYS A 333 23.93 -15.41 -14.96
CA LYS A 333 24.15 -16.63 -15.78
C LYS A 333 22.85 -17.43 -16.01
N ASP A 334 21.79 -17.11 -15.26
CA ASP A 334 20.48 -17.75 -15.31
C ASP A 334 19.44 -16.98 -16.17
N LEU A 335 19.86 -15.91 -16.85
CA LEU A 335 18.99 -15.09 -17.70
C LEU A 335 18.06 -15.91 -18.63
N PRO A 336 18.52 -16.96 -19.31
CA PRO A 336 17.64 -17.76 -20.16
C PRO A 336 16.54 -18.53 -19.42
N ARG A 337 16.76 -18.85 -18.13
CA ARG A 337 15.74 -19.50 -17.27
C ARG A 337 14.72 -18.51 -16.76
N ILE A 338 15.15 -17.32 -16.38
CA ILE A 338 14.26 -16.27 -15.86
C ILE A 338 13.30 -15.78 -16.95
N LEU A 339 13.76 -15.61 -18.19
CA LEU A 339 12.91 -15.24 -19.31
C LEU A 339 11.84 -16.30 -19.64
N LYS A 340 12.15 -17.60 -19.47
CA LYS A 340 11.18 -18.69 -19.65
C LYS A 340 10.11 -18.69 -18.54
N VAL A 341 10.49 -18.48 -17.29
CA VAL A 341 9.56 -18.46 -16.16
C VAL A 341 8.65 -17.23 -16.22
N GLY A 342 9.17 -16.06 -16.59
CA GLY A 342 8.37 -14.84 -16.72
C GLY A 342 7.29 -14.93 -17.81
N ALA A 343 7.57 -15.60 -18.92
CA ALA A 343 6.61 -15.78 -20.01
C ALA A 343 5.48 -16.78 -19.69
N GLU A 344 5.70 -17.73 -18.80
CA GLU A 344 4.70 -18.74 -18.41
C GLU A 344 3.83 -18.29 -17.21
N SER A 345 4.29 -17.32 -16.42
CA SER A 345 3.55 -16.83 -15.23
C SER A 345 2.50 -15.77 -15.55
N PHE A 346 2.40 -15.32 -16.80
CA PHE A 346 1.49 -14.24 -17.23
C PHE A 346 0.50 -14.65 -18.35
N ARG A 347 0.24 -15.95 -18.49
CA ARG A 347 -0.86 -16.46 -19.32
C ARG A 347 -2.08 -16.87 -18.52
#